data_00022c40aff5569c9829da616ef56109
#
_entry.id   00022c40aff5569c9829da616ef56109
#
_cell.length_a   1.000
_cell.length_b   1.000
_cell.length_c   1.000
_cell.angle_alpha   90.00
_cell.angle_beta   90.00
_cell.angle_gamma   90.00
#
_symmetry.space_group_name_H-M   'P 1'
#
loop_
_entity.id
_entity.type
_entity.pdbx_description
1 polymer ?
#
loop_
_entity_poly.entity_id
_entity_poly.type
_entity_poly.pdbx_seq_one_letter_code
_entity_poly.pdbx_strand_id
1 'polypeptide(L)'
;MAVDYNQEIYDAAVKGGASRWLAKLLIAQSRFETGDYGNRQSEENNNIFGFKWTPNSQYSQKGNISPEGDPYAKYPTIEYAILDYINRWMGLKSKDGGTRLEEFNEIPDGDTLTFATKLKNYGYYHTPSNETRDESIDNYKQGLDAKIKRMVVVSIL
;
A
#
# COMPACT_ATOMS: atom_id res chain seq x y z
N MET A 1 7.50 -9.16 -19.42
CA MET A 1 6.18 -8.53 -19.32
C MET A 1 5.87 -8.22 -17.88
N ALA A 2 5.43 -7.00 -17.61
CA ALA A 2 4.99 -6.66 -16.26
C ALA A 2 3.71 -7.41 -15.94
N VAL A 3 3.64 -7.98 -14.73
CA VAL A 3 2.41 -8.63 -14.26
C VAL A 3 1.42 -7.54 -13.89
N ASP A 4 0.16 -7.72 -14.25
CA ASP A 4 -0.90 -6.78 -13.94
C ASP A 4 -1.81 -7.35 -12.84
N TYR A 5 -1.65 -6.80 -11.64
CA TYR A 5 -2.46 -7.18 -10.48
C TYR A 5 -3.58 -6.17 -10.17
N ASN A 6 -3.82 -5.21 -11.07
CA ASN A 6 -4.74 -4.11 -10.78
C ASN A 6 -6.12 -4.60 -10.34
N GLN A 7 -6.73 -5.50 -11.12
CA GLN A 7 -8.07 -5.96 -10.81
C GLN A 7 -8.11 -6.82 -9.55
N GLU A 8 -7.11 -7.69 -9.37
CA GLU A 8 -7.01 -8.53 -8.17
C GLU A 8 -6.90 -7.70 -6.91
N ILE A 9 -6.04 -6.66 -6.93
CA ILE A 9 -5.87 -5.75 -5.79
C ILE A 9 -7.16 -4.97 -5.53
N TYR A 10 -7.77 -4.43 -6.58
CA TYR A 10 -9.02 -3.69 -6.47
C TYR A 10 -10.10 -4.52 -5.80
N ASP A 11 -10.34 -5.72 -6.32
CA ASP A 11 -11.39 -6.59 -5.83
C ASP A 11 -11.15 -7.01 -4.37
N ALA A 12 -9.92 -7.36 -4.02
CA ALA A 12 -9.56 -7.74 -2.66
C ALA A 12 -9.71 -6.57 -1.68
N ALA A 13 -9.31 -5.38 -2.10
CA ALA A 13 -9.40 -4.18 -1.27
C ALA A 13 -10.87 -3.80 -0.99
N VAL A 14 -11.70 -3.78 -2.03
CA VAL A 14 -13.12 -3.45 -1.88
C VAL A 14 -13.82 -4.51 -1.01
N LYS A 15 -13.53 -5.78 -1.25
CA LYS A 15 -14.06 -6.88 -0.43
C LYS A 15 -13.64 -6.75 1.04
N GLY A 16 -12.43 -6.23 1.29
CA GLY A 16 -11.91 -6.00 2.64
C GLY A 16 -12.44 -4.75 3.32
N GLY A 17 -13.27 -3.96 2.66
CA GLY A 17 -13.90 -2.78 3.23
C GLY A 17 -13.36 -1.43 2.74
N ALA A 18 -12.44 -1.41 1.78
CA ALA A 18 -11.94 -0.16 1.21
C ALA A 18 -12.98 0.47 0.28
N SER A 19 -13.04 1.80 0.28
CA SER A 19 -13.78 2.53 -0.74
C SER A 19 -13.15 2.28 -2.11
N ARG A 20 -13.88 2.55 -3.18
CA ARG A 20 -13.37 2.38 -4.54
C ARG A 20 -12.14 3.23 -4.79
N TRP A 21 -12.16 4.47 -4.31
CA TRP A 21 -11.01 5.36 -4.46
C TRP A 21 -9.81 4.85 -3.67
N LEU A 22 -10.02 4.44 -2.41
CA LEU A 22 -8.94 3.85 -1.61
C LEU A 22 -8.36 2.61 -2.28
N ALA A 23 -9.20 1.75 -2.86
CA ALA A 23 -8.73 0.57 -3.58
C ALA A 23 -7.80 0.96 -4.74
N LYS A 24 -8.16 2.01 -5.49
CA LYS A 24 -7.31 2.52 -6.58
C LYS A 24 -6.01 3.11 -6.04
N LEU A 25 -6.07 3.81 -4.91
CA LEU A 25 -4.87 4.33 -4.26
C LEU A 25 -3.92 3.21 -3.83
N LEU A 26 -4.46 2.09 -3.35
CA LEU A 26 -3.64 0.94 -2.97
C LEU A 26 -2.95 0.31 -4.18
N ILE A 27 -3.62 0.25 -5.33
CA ILE A 27 -2.99 -0.19 -6.57
C ILE A 27 -1.82 0.73 -6.92
N ALA A 28 -2.06 2.04 -6.93
CA ALA A 28 -1.03 3.02 -7.26
C ALA A 28 0.15 2.92 -6.29
N GLN A 29 -0.13 2.79 -5.00
CA GLN A 29 0.88 2.65 -3.96
C GLN A 29 1.72 1.38 -4.18
N SER A 30 1.09 0.25 -4.42
CA SER A 30 1.80 -1.00 -4.64
C SER A 30 2.73 -0.92 -5.87
N ARG A 31 2.27 -0.31 -6.95
CA ARG A 31 3.10 -0.12 -8.13
C ARG A 31 4.26 0.84 -7.88
N PHE A 32 4.02 1.91 -7.15
CA PHE A 32 5.07 2.88 -6.82
C PHE A 32 6.13 2.24 -5.91
N GLU A 33 5.70 1.50 -4.91
CA GLU A 33 6.61 0.85 -3.95
C GLU A 33 7.48 -0.24 -4.57
N THR A 34 7.01 -0.90 -5.62
CA THR A 34 7.65 -2.08 -6.20
C THR A 34 8.25 -1.84 -7.58
N GLY A 35 8.16 -0.62 -8.13
CA GLY A 35 8.55 -0.39 -9.52
C GLY A 35 7.75 -1.27 -10.47
N ASP A 36 6.42 -1.20 -10.38
CA ASP A 36 5.48 -2.00 -11.16
C ASP A 36 5.69 -3.52 -10.98
N TYR A 37 5.93 -3.91 -9.71
CA TYR A 37 6.10 -5.30 -9.27
C TYR A 37 7.41 -5.95 -9.75
N GLY A 38 8.40 -5.12 -10.08
CA GLY A 38 9.69 -5.60 -10.57
C GLY A 38 10.75 -5.81 -9.50
N ASN A 39 10.46 -5.50 -8.22
CA ASN A 39 11.45 -5.69 -7.19
C ASN A 39 11.39 -7.12 -6.60
N ARG A 40 12.45 -7.47 -5.86
CA ARG A 40 12.63 -8.83 -5.36
C ARG A 40 11.53 -9.26 -4.40
N GLN A 41 11.12 -8.38 -3.47
CA GLN A 41 10.13 -8.77 -2.48
C GLN A 41 8.74 -8.99 -3.09
N SER A 42 8.38 -8.28 -4.16
CA SER A 42 7.10 -8.55 -4.83
C SER A 42 7.14 -9.85 -5.64
N GLU A 43 8.25 -10.12 -6.32
CA GLU A 43 8.39 -11.33 -7.14
C GLU A 43 8.47 -12.61 -6.30
N GLU A 44 9.26 -12.58 -5.22
CA GLU A 44 9.52 -13.77 -4.41
C GLU A 44 8.53 -13.97 -3.28
N ASN A 45 7.99 -12.87 -2.73
CA ASN A 45 7.20 -12.91 -1.49
C ASN A 45 5.75 -12.47 -1.68
N ASN A 46 5.32 -12.11 -2.87
CA ASN A 46 4.02 -11.46 -3.10
C ASN A 46 3.83 -10.24 -2.19
N ASN A 47 4.93 -9.59 -1.82
CA ASN A 47 4.95 -8.47 -0.89
C ASN A 47 4.99 -7.16 -1.67
N ILE A 48 3.82 -6.62 -1.95
CA ILE A 48 3.66 -5.46 -2.83
C ILE A 48 3.67 -4.11 -2.09
N PHE A 49 3.76 -4.15 -0.75
CA PHE A 49 3.80 -2.92 0.07
C PHE A 49 5.10 -2.78 0.88
N GLY A 50 5.99 -3.75 0.82
CA GLY A 50 7.26 -3.69 1.54
C GLY A 50 7.17 -3.96 3.04
N PHE A 51 6.12 -4.63 3.50
CA PHE A 51 5.96 -4.91 4.91
C PHE A 51 7.03 -5.88 5.43
N LYS A 52 7.49 -5.61 6.65
CA LYS A 52 8.35 -6.54 7.37
C LYS A 52 7.51 -7.63 8.04
N TRP A 53 8.08 -8.82 8.16
CA TRP A 53 7.42 -9.91 8.87
C TRP A 53 7.39 -9.64 10.37
N THR A 54 6.29 -10.02 11.01
CA THR A 54 6.17 -9.99 12.48
C THR A 54 5.74 -11.36 12.99
N PRO A 55 6.19 -11.78 14.20
CA PRO A 55 5.87 -13.11 14.73
C PRO A 55 4.38 -13.41 14.87
N ASN A 56 3.55 -12.38 15.02
CA ASN A 56 2.11 -12.53 15.24
C ASN A 56 1.29 -12.43 13.96
N SER A 57 1.93 -12.40 12.80
CA SER A 57 1.23 -12.25 11.53
C SER A 57 0.39 -13.49 11.23
N GLN A 58 -0.89 -13.27 10.93
CA GLN A 58 -1.81 -14.32 10.50
C GLN A 58 -1.72 -14.58 8.99
N TYR A 59 -1.11 -13.67 8.24
CA TYR A 59 -1.20 -13.63 6.79
C TYR A 59 0.11 -13.96 6.10
N SER A 60 1.22 -13.98 6.86
CA SER A 60 2.54 -14.11 6.24
C SER A 60 3.48 -14.99 7.03
N GLN A 61 4.52 -15.43 6.36
CA GLN A 61 5.68 -16.09 6.96
C GLN A 61 6.93 -15.28 6.63
N LYS A 62 8.08 -15.70 7.16
CA LYS A 62 9.36 -15.03 6.88
C LYS A 62 9.74 -15.18 5.42
N GLY A 63 9.99 -14.05 4.77
CA GLY A 63 10.54 -14.02 3.42
C GLY A 63 12.04 -13.71 3.42
N ASN A 64 12.54 -13.20 2.31
CA ASN A 64 13.95 -12.82 2.19
C ASN A 64 14.28 -11.64 3.11
N ILE A 65 15.57 -11.52 3.45
CA ILE A 65 16.04 -10.49 4.37
C ILE A 65 16.14 -9.14 3.64
N SER A 66 15.65 -8.08 4.30
CA SER A 66 15.73 -6.71 3.78
C SER A 66 17.16 -6.16 3.90
N PRO A 67 17.45 -5.05 3.22
CA PRO A 67 18.76 -4.38 3.36
C PRO A 67 19.08 -3.99 4.80
N GLU A 68 18.08 -3.76 5.65
CA GLU A 68 18.25 -3.41 7.07
C GLU A 68 18.45 -4.65 7.95
N GLY A 69 18.37 -5.86 7.39
CA GLY A 69 18.60 -7.10 8.14
C GLY A 69 17.35 -7.78 8.69
N ASP A 70 16.18 -7.22 8.47
CA ASP A 70 14.90 -7.78 8.92
C ASP A 70 14.23 -8.57 7.81
N PRO A 71 13.55 -9.69 8.10
CA PRO A 71 12.87 -10.43 7.07
C PRO A 71 11.63 -9.67 6.57
N TYR A 72 11.43 -9.68 5.26
CA TYR A 72 10.17 -9.24 4.68
C TYR A 72 9.08 -10.26 4.97
N ALA A 73 7.84 -9.79 5.03
CA ALA A 73 6.69 -10.69 5.04
C ALA A 73 6.57 -11.39 3.69
N LYS A 74 6.29 -12.69 3.71
CA LYS A 74 6.03 -13.48 2.51
C LYS A 74 4.59 -13.97 2.56
N TYR A 75 3.83 -13.65 1.51
CA TYR A 75 2.42 -13.99 1.43
C TYR A 75 2.18 -15.13 0.43
N PRO A 76 1.21 -16.02 0.71
CA PRO A 76 0.86 -17.07 -0.24
C PRO A 76 0.33 -16.53 -1.57
N THR A 77 -0.40 -15.41 -1.50
CA THR A 77 -0.99 -14.74 -2.67
C THR A 77 -0.99 -13.23 -2.45
N ILE A 78 -1.23 -12.49 -3.53
CA ILE A 78 -1.40 -11.03 -3.48
C ILE A 78 -2.61 -10.67 -2.58
N GLU A 79 -3.67 -11.47 -2.62
CA GLU A 79 -4.85 -11.23 -1.76
C GLU A 79 -4.47 -11.18 -0.28
N TYR A 80 -3.60 -12.08 0.18
CA TYR A 80 -3.14 -12.06 1.58
C TYR A 80 -2.36 -10.80 1.92
N ALA A 81 -1.59 -10.27 0.98
CA ALA A 81 -0.90 -9.00 1.18
C ALA A 81 -1.91 -7.86 1.39
N ILE A 82 -2.99 -7.84 0.61
CA ILE A 82 -4.06 -6.85 0.76
C ILE A 82 -4.78 -7.02 2.11
N LEU A 83 -5.08 -8.25 2.50
CA LEU A 83 -5.71 -8.53 3.79
C LEU A 83 -4.84 -8.05 4.95
N ASP A 84 -3.54 -8.28 4.87
CA ASP A 84 -2.61 -7.80 5.91
C ASP A 84 -2.60 -6.27 5.98
N TYR A 85 -2.59 -5.60 4.84
CA TYR A 85 -2.66 -4.14 4.79
C TYR A 85 -3.94 -3.62 5.45
N ILE A 86 -5.09 -4.14 5.04
CA ILE A 86 -6.39 -3.65 5.48
C ILE A 86 -6.69 -4.05 6.93
N ASN A 87 -6.45 -5.30 7.30
CA ASN A 87 -6.85 -5.81 8.62
C ASN A 87 -5.81 -5.53 9.69
N ARG A 88 -4.53 -5.49 9.37
CA ARG A 88 -3.49 -5.22 10.34
C ARG A 88 -3.12 -3.74 10.37
N TRP A 89 -2.58 -3.21 9.26
CA TRP A 89 -2.08 -1.82 9.27
C TRP A 89 -3.22 -0.80 9.33
N MET A 90 -4.23 -0.93 8.49
CA MET A 90 -5.39 -0.04 8.50
C MET A 90 -6.40 -0.39 9.59
N GLY A 91 -6.28 -1.56 10.21
CA GLY A 91 -7.07 -1.93 11.36
C GLY A 91 -6.62 -1.27 12.66
N LEU A 92 -5.45 -0.63 12.66
CA LEU A 92 -4.94 0.09 13.82
C LEU A 92 -5.77 1.35 14.09
N LYS A 93 -5.62 1.89 15.30
CA LYS A 93 -6.39 3.04 15.73
C LYS A 93 -6.02 4.29 14.94
N SER A 94 -7.05 5.01 14.49
CA SER A 94 -6.90 6.31 13.86
C SER A 94 -6.60 7.39 14.90
N LYS A 95 -5.94 8.46 14.49
CA LYS A 95 -5.73 9.65 15.33
C LYS A 95 -7.04 10.38 15.63
N ASP A 96 -8.05 10.18 14.79
CA ASP A 96 -9.37 10.81 14.92
C ASP A 96 -10.41 9.93 15.60
N GLY A 97 -10.00 8.77 16.13
CA GLY A 97 -10.92 7.75 16.65
C GLY A 97 -11.30 6.75 15.56
N GLY A 98 -11.77 5.57 15.95
CA GLY A 98 -12.04 4.50 15.00
C GLY A 98 -10.77 3.89 14.43
N THR A 99 -10.87 3.29 13.26
CA THR A 99 -9.73 2.65 12.58
C THR A 99 -9.13 3.55 11.50
N ARG A 100 -7.89 3.27 11.12
CA ARG A 100 -7.28 3.94 9.96
C ARG A 100 -8.06 3.68 8.68
N LEU A 101 -8.64 2.48 8.54
CA LEU A 101 -9.48 2.17 7.37
C LEU A 101 -10.65 3.13 7.27
N GLU A 102 -11.35 3.39 8.36
CA GLU A 102 -12.44 4.36 8.38
C GLU A 102 -11.96 5.75 7.99
N GLU A 103 -10.84 6.18 8.56
CA GLU A 103 -10.24 7.48 8.23
C GLU A 103 -9.86 7.57 6.74
N PHE A 104 -9.19 6.55 6.20
CA PHE A 104 -8.72 6.56 4.82
C PHE A 104 -9.86 6.43 3.82
N ASN A 105 -10.95 5.77 4.21
CA ASN A 105 -12.16 5.70 3.36
C ASN A 105 -12.84 7.06 3.17
N GLU A 106 -12.56 8.03 4.02
CA GLU A 106 -13.12 9.38 3.90
C GLU A 106 -12.36 10.27 2.91
N ILE A 107 -11.24 9.80 2.37
CA ILE A 107 -10.48 10.56 1.38
C ILE A 107 -11.34 10.79 0.15
N PRO A 108 -11.54 12.06 -0.27
CA PRO A 108 -12.37 12.35 -1.45
C PRO A 108 -11.78 11.77 -2.73
N ASP A 109 -12.67 11.43 -3.67
CA ASP A 109 -12.26 10.92 -4.97
C ASP A 109 -11.29 11.88 -5.66
N GLY A 110 -10.20 11.34 -6.18
CA GLY A 110 -9.18 12.13 -6.88
C GLY A 110 -8.12 12.76 -5.98
N ASP A 111 -8.27 12.67 -4.67
CA ASP A 111 -7.37 13.32 -3.71
C ASP A 111 -6.19 12.42 -3.34
N THR A 112 -5.10 12.52 -4.08
CA THR A 112 -3.86 11.79 -3.79
C THR A 112 -3.02 12.50 -2.71
N LEU A 113 -3.14 13.81 -2.59
CA LEU A 113 -2.37 14.57 -1.60
C LEU A 113 -2.75 14.17 -0.18
N THR A 114 -4.04 14.06 0.11
CA THR A 114 -4.51 13.66 1.45
C THR A 114 -4.02 12.25 1.78
N PHE A 115 -4.06 11.33 0.82
CA PHE A 115 -3.56 9.97 1.03
C PHE A 115 -2.06 9.98 1.36
N ALA A 116 -1.25 10.66 0.57
CA ALA A 116 0.19 10.76 0.81
C ALA A 116 0.50 11.40 2.18
N THR A 117 -0.27 12.43 2.57
CA THR A 117 -0.12 13.11 3.85
C THR A 117 -0.48 12.19 5.02
N LYS A 118 -1.58 11.45 4.92
CA LYS A 118 -2.00 10.51 5.97
C LYS A 118 -0.98 9.38 6.14
N LEU A 119 -0.49 8.82 5.04
CA LEU A 119 0.58 7.81 5.11
C LEU A 119 1.81 8.35 5.85
N LYS A 120 2.21 9.59 5.54
CA LYS A 120 3.33 10.25 6.21
C LYS A 120 3.07 10.42 7.69
N ASN A 121 1.87 10.86 8.05
CA ASN A 121 1.48 11.09 9.45
C ASN A 121 1.54 9.80 10.28
N TYR A 122 1.32 8.65 9.65
CA TYR A 122 1.41 7.34 10.31
C TYR A 122 2.76 6.67 10.15
N GLY A 123 3.74 7.36 9.57
CA GLY A 123 5.11 6.84 9.46
C GLY A 123 5.31 5.76 8.40
N TYR A 124 4.44 5.70 7.40
CA TYR A 124 4.55 4.68 6.37
C TYR A 124 5.83 4.81 5.53
N TYR A 125 6.27 6.05 5.28
CA TYR A 125 7.51 6.32 4.55
C TYR A 125 8.31 7.44 5.22
N HIS A 126 9.62 7.44 4.99
CA HIS A 126 10.55 8.38 5.61
C HIS A 126 10.80 9.60 4.73
N THR A 127 11.22 10.70 5.38
CA THR A 127 11.70 11.88 4.66
C THR A 127 13.20 11.72 4.44
N PRO A 128 13.69 11.70 3.17
CA PRO A 128 15.14 11.67 2.92
C PRO A 128 15.83 12.89 3.53
N SER A 129 17.11 12.73 3.89
CA SER A 129 17.88 13.79 4.56
C SER A 129 18.05 15.06 3.72
N ASN A 130 17.91 14.94 2.39
CA ASN A 130 18.03 16.07 1.46
C ASN A 130 16.69 16.72 1.11
N GLU A 131 15.61 16.34 1.78
CA GLU A 131 14.26 16.86 1.52
C GLU A 131 13.63 17.40 2.79
N THR A 132 12.69 18.34 2.63
CA THR A 132 11.79 18.73 3.70
C THR A 132 10.63 17.73 3.77
N ARG A 133 9.85 17.80 4.86
CA ARG A 133 8.66 16.97 5.01
C ARG A 133 7.66 17.21 3.86
N ASP A 134 7.42 18.48 3.53
CA ASP A 134 6.48 18.82 2.45
C ASP A 134 6.98 18.36 1.08
N GLU A 135 8.28 18.48 0.82
CA GLU A 135 8.88 17.95 -0.41
C GLU A 135 8.72 16.42 -0.50
N SER A 136 8.92 15.73 0.61
CA SER A 136 8.76 14.27 0.68
C SER A 136 7.32 13.86 0.36
N ILE A 137 6.34 14.55 0.92
CA ILE A 137 4.91 14.30 0.65
C ILE A 137 4.60 14.57 -0.82
N ASP A 138 5.07 15.68 -1.36
CA ASP A 138 4.82 16.04 -2.75
C ASP A 138 5.43 15.02 -3.72
N ASN A 139 6.65 14.58 -3.46
CA ASN A 139 7.31 13.56 -4.28
C ASN A 139 6.56 12.23 -4.25
N TYR A 140 6.06 11.83 -3.08
CA TYR A 140 5.26 10.62 -2.96
C TYR A 140 3.96 10.74 -3.74
N LYS A 141 3.27 11.88 -3.60
CA LYS A 141 2.06 12.19 -4.37
C LYS A 141 2.30 12.09 -5.87
N GLN A 142 3.40 12.69 -6.36
CA GLN A 142 3.73 12.64 -7.79
C GLN A 142 3.93 11.21 -8.29
N GLY A 143 4.58 10.38 -7.48
CA GLY A 143 4.75 8.96 -7.78
C GLY A 143 3.43 8.23 -7.91
N LEU A 144 2.50 8.49 -6.97
CA LEU A 144 1.15 7.92 -7.02
C LEU A 144 0.38 8.40 -8.26
N ASP A 145 0.41 9.70 -8.53
CA ASP A 145 -0.30 10.29 -9.67
C ASP A 145 0.17 9.68 -11.00
N ALA A 146 1.46 9.45 -11.14
CA ALA A 146 2.02 8.82 -12.33
C ALA A 146 1.46 7.40 -12.53
N LYS A 147 1.27 6.65 -11.46
CA LYS A 147 0.71 5.30 -11.53
C LYS A 147 -0.79 5.32 -11.83
N ILE A 148 -1.51 6.26 -11.22
CA ILE A 148 -2.96 6.40 -11.43
C ILE A 148 -3.28 6.70 -12.90
N LYS A 149 -2.50 7.54 -13.56
CA LYS A 149 -2.70 7.88 -14.98
C LYS A 149 -2.67 6.67 -15.91
N ARG A 150 -1.95 5.62 -15.54
CA ARG A 150 -1.78 4.41 -16.35
C ARG A 150 -2.71 3.29 -15.95
N MET A 151 -3.51 3.52 -14.93
CA MET A 151 -4.33 2.48 -14.33
C MET A 151 -5.63 2.27 -15.10
N VAL A 152 -5.90 1.00 -15.43
CA VAL A 152 -7.20 0.58 -15.95
C VAL A 152 -7.76 -0.44 -14.99
N VAL A 153 -8.90 -0.13 -14.40
CA VAL A 153 -9.62 -1.01 -13.48
C VAL A 153 -11.08 -1.01 -13.85
N VAL A 154 -11.65 -2.19 -13.99
CA VAL A 154 -13.09 -2.33 -14.20
C VAL A 154 -13.76 -2.31 -12.84
N SER A 155 -14.46 -1.22 -12.54
CA SER A 155 -15.22 -1.08 -11.30
C SER A 155 -16.52 -1.83 -11.43
N ILE A 156 -16.46 -3.12 -11.16
CA ILE A 156 -17.66 -3.95 -11.12
C ILE A 156 -18.22 -3.92 -9.71
N LEU A 157 -19.48 -3.73 -9.64
CA LEU A 157 -20.17 -3.69 -8.36
C LEU A 157 -21.28 -4.62 -8.28
#